data_e83c3d63669268779d05e0e3eb611075
#
_entry.id   e83c3d63669268779d05e0e3eb611075
#
_cell.length_a   1.000
_cell.length_b   1.000
_cell.length_c   1.000
_cell.angle_alpha   90.00
_cell.angle_beta   90.00
_cell.angle_gamma   90.00
#
_symmetry.space_group_name_H-M   'P 1'
#
loop_
_entity.id
_entity.type
_entity.pdbx_description
1 polymer ?
#
loop_
_entity_poly.entity_id
_entity_poly.type
_entity_poly.pdbx_seq_one_letter_code
_entity_poly.pdbx_strand_id
1 'polypeptide(L)'
;VKRKLIAAIGVAGMLFSVAACGGDDGDGGKKAGADGYAGETLTVWVMDGSSPDQWQKDLAAEFEKKTKAKVEFEVQQWNGIQQKLTTALSEENPPDVFEIGNTQTPAYAKTGGLADLADLKAEIGGEWTESLNESSVFEGKQYAAPWYFANRVVLYNKKVWADAGLKDTPRTRDEFYDALKTIGEKTDAEPIYLPGQNWYHFVGLVIGEGGELVKKDGDTYVSNLDDPKVAAAAETYKKFQALSKAPKDKDEATPQQGEVFAKGKTGAFIGMGWEAGIAIKANPDIEKEIGYFTIPGATADKPEGVFLGGSNLAVAAGGKKQDLAKEFLRIALSDTFEGALAKANGVIPNKESLQSNLKGNAPAEAAAPAAAVGGTTPLIPEWAAVENDPNPIKTYLTAVLNGKSPAEAAKQVEGEFNKRLAQQQ
;
A
#
# COMPACT_ATOMS: atom_id res chain seq x y z
N VAL A 1 24.63 -40.57 45.06
CA VAL A 1 25.91 -41.22 45.36
C VAL A 1 27.01 -40.49 44.61
N LYS A 2 27.87 -39.82 45.42
CA LYS A 2 29.30 -39.48 45.22
C LYS A 2 29.66 -38.61 43.99
N ARG A 3 30.06 -37.35 44.17
CA ARG A 3 31.32 -36.77 44.76
C ARG A 3 32.54 -36.90 43.85
N LYS A 4 33.04 -35.73 43.47
CA LYS A 4 34.33 -35.04 43.80
C LYS A 4 35.25 -35.01 42.57
N LEU A 5 36.18 -34.11 42.30
CA LEU A 5 36.88 -32.95 42.92
C LEU A 5 37.75 -32.30 41.82
N ILE A 6 37.84 -30.98 41.77
CA ILE A 6 38.97 -30.05 41.98
C ILE A 6 40.32 -30.32 41.31
N ALA A 7 40.83 -29.34 40.55
CA ALA A 7 42.15 -28.68 40.61
C ALA A 7 42.23 -27.66 39.48
N ALA A 8 42.37 -26.41 39.59
CA ALA A 8 43.21 -25.38 40.20
C ALA A 8 44.62 -25.31 39.60
N ILE A 9 44.99 -24.05 39.26
CA ILE A 9 46.32 -23.39 39.20
C ILE A 9 46.97 -23.25 37.83
N GLY A 10 47.23 -21.98 37.48
CA GLY A 10 48.24 -21.53 36.54
C GLY A 10 48.13 -20.04 36.17
N VAL A 11 48.51 -19.16 37.14
CA VAL A 11 48.71 -17.73 36.88
C VAL A 11 50.04 -17.53 36.18
N ALA A 12 50.08 -16.81 35.07
CA ALA A 12 51.29 -16.11 34.62
C ALA A 12 50.84 -14.76 33.99
N GLY A 13 51.10 -13.68 34.74
CA GLY A 13 50.90 -12.32 34.31
C GLY A 13 52.00 -11.87 33.35
N MET A 14 51.67 -11.03 32.43
CA MET A 14 52.58 -10.06 31.81
C MET A 14 51.89 -8.69 31.70
N LEU A 15 52.38 -7.78 32.48
CA LEU A 15 52.16 -6.35 32.41
C LEU A 15 52.72 -5.82 31.08
N PHE A 16 51.95 -5.11 30.31
CA PHE A 16 52.46 -4.10 29.39
C PHE A 16 51.66 -2.81 29.54
N SER A 17 52.39 -1.79 29.71
CA SER A 17 52.21 -0.44 30.07
C SER A 17 51.12 0.33 29.29
N VAL A 18 50.36 1.10 30.08
CA VAL A 18 49.55 2.23 29.71
C VAL A 18 50.40 3.32 29.05
N ALA A 19 49.99 3.75 27.85
CA ALA A 19 50.31 5.09 27.37
C ALA A 19 48.97 5.80 27.18
N ALA A 20 48.61 6.66 28.14
CA ALA A 20 47.55 7.63 28.04
C ALA A 20 48.04 8.77 27.15
N CYS A 21 47.26 9.09 26.10
CA CYS A 21 47.19 10.47 25.58
C CYS A 21 45.70 10.74 25.38
N GLY A 22 45.27 11.75 26.12
CA GLY A 22 43.91 12.23 26.16
C GLY A 22 43.57 13.15 24.99
N GLY A 23 42.31 13.44 24.90
CA GLY A 23 41.76 14.65 24.24
C GLY A 23 40.91 14.33 23.07
N ASP A 24 39.71 14.41 23.21
CA ASP A 24 38.77 15.39 22.67
C ASP A 24 37.41 14.73 22.38
N ASP A 25 36.45 15.13 23.19
CA ASP A 25 35.03 14.85 22.96
C ASP A 25 34.59 15.68 21.77
N GLY A 26 34.40 15.01 20.63
CA GLY A 26 33.74 15.50 19.44
C GLY A 26 32.83 14.41 18.93
N ASP A 27 31.58 14.41 19.38
CA ASP A 27 30.50 13.62 18.78
C ASP A 27 30.22 14.18 17.39
N GLY A 28 31.01 13.76 16.45
CA GLY A 28 30.81 13.92 15.01
C GLY A 28 30.74 12.54 14.41
N GLY A 29 29.52 12.02 14.21
CA GLY A 29 29.30 10.74 13.55
C GLY A 29 30.10 10.65 12.25
N LYS A 30 31.23 9.94 12.32
CA LYS A 30 32.00 9.59 11.12
C LYS A 30 31.08 8.76 10.26
N LYS A 31 30.63 9.30 9.10
CA LYS A 31 30.08 8.47 8.03
C LYS A 31 31.10 7.35 7.80
N ALA A 32 30.73 6.13 8.16
CA ALA A 32 31.58 4.97 7.87
C ALA A 32 31.73 4.93 6.35
N GLY A 33 32.96 4.98 5.85
CA GLY A 33 33.20 4.75 4.43
C GLY A 33 32.75 3.34 4.04
N ALA A 34 32.69 3.05 2.74
CA ALA A 34 32.20 1.75 2.21
C ALA A 34 32.79 0.51 2.90
N ASP A 35 34.01 0.61 3.40
CA ASP A 35 34.71 -0.47 4.12
C ASP A 35 34.23 -0.65 5.58
N GLY A 36 33.48 0.30 6.14
CA GLY A 36 32.97 0.24 7.53
C GLY A 36 31.84 -0.78 7.73
N TYR A 37 31.23 -1.27 6.67
CA TYR A 37 30.12 -2.23 6.71
C TYR A 37 30.49 -3.60 6.15
N ALA A 38 31.75 -3.84 5.84
CA ALA A 38 32.20 -5.09 5.23
C ALA A 38 31.86 -6.31 6.12
N GLY A 39 31.12 -7.27 5.56
CA GLY A 39 30.67 -8.48 6.26
C GLY A 39 29.36 -8.32 7.05
N GLU A 40 28.78 -7.13 7.13
CA GLU A 40 27.43 -6.91 7.69
C GLU A 40 26.36 -7.48 6.76
N THR A 41 25.22 -7.87 7.33
CA THR A 41 24.01 -8.24 6.59
C THR A 41 22.86 -7.34 7.02
N LEU A 42 22.21 -6.71 6.06
CA LEU A 42 21.01 -5.90 6.25
C LEU A 42 19.78 -6.78 6.04
N THR A 43 18.87 -6.83 7.00
CA THR A 43 17.59 -7.56 6.89
C THR A 43 16.52 -6.61 6.37
N VAL A 44 15.90 -6.96 5.24
CA VAL A 44 14.88 -6.13 4.58
C VAL A 44 13.58 -6.91 4.45
N TRP A 45 12.52 -6.42 5.08
CA TRP A 45 11.17 -6.99 4.92
C TRP A 45 10.45 -6.31 3.77
N VAL A 46 9.97 -7.09 2.82
CA VAL A 46 9.12 -6.64 1.71
C VAL A 46 7.86 -7.49 1.65
N MET A 47 6.78 -6.93 1.14
CA MET A 47 5.52 -7.66 1.02
C MET A 47 5.49 -8.53 -0.23
N ASP A 48 4.78 -9.64 -0.15
CA ASP A 48 4.56 -10.53 -1.28
C ASP A 48 3.92 -9.77 -2.45
N GLY A 49 4.54 -9.86 -3.62
CA GLY A 49 4.12 -9.16 -4.83
C GLY A 49 4.59 -7.72 -4.98
N SER A 50 5.19 -7.09 -3.95
CA SER A 50 5.62 -5.67 -4.02
C SER A 50 6.82 -5.45 -4.92
N SER A 51 7.72 -6.41 -5.02
CA SER A 51 8.88 -6.34 -5.90
C SER A 51 9.22 -7.70 -6.52
N PRO A 52 9.59 -7.76 -7.81
CA PRO A 52 10.01 -9.01 -8.44
C PRO A 52 11.33 -9.54 -7.88
N ASP A 53 11.48 -10.86 -7.85
CA ASP A 53 12.73 -11.52 -7.41
C ASP A 53 13.98 -10.99 -8.13
N GLN A 54 13.87 -10.67 -9.42
CA GLN A 54 14.99 -10.14 -10.18
C GLN A 54 15.38 -8.74 -9.72
N TRP A 55 14.39 -7.88 -9.42
CA TRP A 55 14.63 -6.55 -8.88
C TRP A 55 15.35 -6.63 -7.53
N GLN A 56 14.92 -7.54 -6.63
CA GLN A 56 15.57 -7.75 -5.33
C GLN A 56 17.03 -8.20 -5.49
N LYS A 57 17.32 -9.13 -6.42
CA LYS A 57 18.69 -9.60 -6.72
C LYS A 57 19.58 -8.48 -7.26
N ASP A 58 19.07 -7.67 -8.18
CA ASP A 58 19.81 -6.58 -8.78
C ASP A 58 20.11 -5.49 -7.73
N LEU A 59 19.15 -5.17 -6.88
CA LEU A 59 19.31 -4.22 -5.78
C LEU A 59 20.33 -4.73 -4.75
N ALA A 60 20.26 -6.00 -4.35
CA ALA A 60 21.22 -6.61 -3.44
C ALA A 60 22.65 -6.57 -4.00
N ALA A 61 22.82 -6.86 -5.30
CA ALA A 61 24.12 -6.82 -5.94
C ALA A 61 24.71 -5.39 -6.00
N GLU A 62 23.91 -4.37 -6.33
CA GLU A 62 24.36 -2.98 -6.33
C GLU A 62 24.67 -2.48 -4.91
N PHE A 63 23.87 -2.89 -3.92
CA PHE A 63 24.11 -2.59 -2.52
C PHE A 63 25.44 -3.20 -2.02
N GLU A 64 25.68 -4.49 -2.27
CA GLU A 64 26.94 -5.16 -1.89
C GLU A 64 28.15 -4.53 -2.59
N LYS A 65 28.01 -4.17 -3.85
CA LYS A 65 29.06 -3.47 -4.61
C LYS A 65 29.43 -2.14 -3.97
N LYS A 66 28.44 -1.35 -3.50
CA LYS A 66 28.67 -0.01 -2.92
C LYS A 66 29.12 -0.06 -1.46
N THR A 67 28.57 -0.97 -0.65
CA THR A 67 28.73 -0.96 0.80
C THR A 67 29.61 -2.09 1.34
N LYS A 68 29.89 -3.12 0.54
CA LYS A 68 30.50 -4.40 0.95
C LYS A 68 29.68 -5.18 1.99
N ALA A 69 28.47 -4.75 2.28
CA ALA A 69 27.50 -5.46 3.11
C ALA A 69 26.51 -6.25 2.22
N LYS A 70 25.87 -7.25 2.77
CA LYS A 70 24.87 -8.07 2.10
C LYS A 70 23.45 -7.60 2.43
N VAL A 71 22.49 -7.95 1.59
CA VAL A 71 21.06 -7.80 1.87
C VAL A 71 20.41 -9.17 1.92
N GLU A 72 19.62 -9.39 2.95
CA GLU A 72 18.71 -10.53 3.07
C GLU A 72 17.27 -10.02 2.99
N PHE A 73 16.56 -10.38 1.91
CA PHE A 73 15.15 -10.07 1.77
C PHE A 73 14.29 -11.15 2.41
N GLU A 74 13.39 -10.73 3.28
CA GLU A 74 12.36 -11.58 3.88
C GLU A 74 10.98 -11.15 3.38
N VAL A 75 10.33 -12.03 2.59
CA VAL A 75 9.00 -11.75 2.04
C VAL A 75 7.93 -11.97 3.10
N GLN A 76 7.08 -10.99 3.30
CA GLN A 76 6.01 -10.96 4.28
C GLN A 76 4.64 -11.03 3.58
N GLN A 77 3.61 -11.48 4.32
CA GLN A 77 2.23 -11.46 3.84
C GLN A 77 1.50 -10.26 4.43
N TRP A 78 0.64 -9.61 3.65
CA TRP A 78 -0.18 -8.50 4.13
C TRP A 78 -1.12 -8.88 5.26
N ASN A 79 -1.65 -10.12 5.22
CA ASN A 79 -2.54 -10.59 6.27
C ASN A 79 -1.78 -10.77 7.60
N GLY A 80 -2.20 -10.04 8.63
CA GLY A 80 -1.59 -10.06 9.97
C GLY A 80 -0.28 -9.27 10.09
N ILE A 81 0.16 -8.56 9.05
CA ILE A 81 1.45 -7.83 9.07
C ILE A 81 1.51 -6.77 10.17
N GLN A 82 0.41 -6.07 10.44
CA GLN A 82 0.39 -5.02 11.45
C GLN A 82 0.81 -5.55 12.82
N GLN A 83 0.23 -6.65 13.26
CA GLN A 83 0.58 -7.28 14.54
C GLN A 83 2.02 -7.81 14.52
N LYS A 84 2.42 -8.46 13.41
CA LYS A 84 3.76 -9.01 13.25
C LYS A 84 4.83 -7.93 13.32
N LEU A 85 4.63 -6.82 12.60
CA LEU A 85 5.58 -5.71 12.56
C LEU A 85 5.64 -4.97 13.89
N THR A 86 4.50 -4.71 14.54
CA THR A 86 4.46 -4.11 15.88
C THR A 86 5.28 -4.95 16.87
N THR A 87 5.15 -6.28 16.81
CA THR A 87 5.94 -7.19 17.66
C THR A 87 7.42 -7.10 17.32
N ALA A 88 7.79 -7.21 16.03
CA ALA A 88 9.18 -7.19 15.58
C ALA A 88 9.90 -5.87 15.93
N LEU A 89 9.21 -4.73 15.82
CA LEU A 89 9.77 -3.42 16.18
C LEU A 89 10.03 -3.27 17.68
N SER A 90 9.44 -4.13 18.51
CA SER A 90 9.64 -4.14 19.97
C SER A 90 10.76 -5.12 20.39
N GLU A 91 11.30 -5.91 19.46
CA GLU A 91 12.37 -6.87 19.72
C GLU A 91 13.75 -6.20 19.74
N GLU A 92 14.75 -6.89 20.31
CA GLU A 92 16.12 -6.41 20.38
C GLU A 92 16.80 -6.26 19.00
N ASN A 93 16.38 -7.07 18.03
CA ASN A 93 16.90 -7.11 16.67
C ASN A 93 15.73 -7.06 15.67
N PRO A 94 15.12 -5.88 15.48
CA PRO A 94 14.09 -5.69 14.48
C PRO A 94 14.67 -5.79 13.04
N PRO A 95 13.83 -5.96 11.99
CA PRO A 95 14.29 -5.79 10.62
C PRO A 95 14.91 -4.39 10.45
N ASP A 96 16.01 -4.30 9.71
CA ASP A 96 16.73 -3.02 9.54
C ASP A 96 15.93 -2.05 8.66
N VAL A 97 15.36 -2.57 7.54
CA VAL A 97 14.46 -1.85 6.63
C VAL A 97 13.20 -2.68 6.44
N PHE A 98 12.08 -2.02 6.31
CA PHE A 98 10.82 -2.74 6.07
C PHE A 98 9.82 -1.89 5.29
N GLU A 99 9.05 -2.60 4.48
CA GLU A 99 7.91 -2.06 3.77
C GLU A 99 6.72 -1.96 4.71
N ILE A 100 6.02 -0.81 4.65
CA ILE A 100 4.76 -0.57 5.38
C ILE A 100 3.73 0.03 4.43
N GLY A 101 2.47 -0.36 4.60
CA GLY A 101 1.37 0.30 3.90
C GLY A 101 1.33 1.79 4.25
N ASN A 102 1.11 2.62 3.24
CA ASN A 102 1.07 4.07 3.41
C ASN A 102 0.02 4.53 4.43
N THR A 103 -1.08 3.81 4.60
CA THR A 103 -2.14 4.10 5.58
C THR A 103 -1.74 3.80 7.03
N GLN A 104 -0.70 3.00 7.24
CA GLN A 104 -0.29 2.50 8.56
C GLN A 104 0.93 3.23 9.13
N THR A 105 1.64 4.01 8.32
CA THR A 105 2.85 4.73 8.74
C THR A 105 2.64 5.59 10.00
N PRO A 106 1.54 6.38 10.12
CA PRO A 106 1.33 7.20 11.32
C PRO A 106 1.23 6.38 12.61
N ALA A 107 0.64 5.18 12.57
CA ALA A 107 0.52 4.31 13.74
C ALA A 107 1.90 3.84 14.23
N TYR A 108 2.75 3.37 13.34
CA TYR A 108 4.11 2.95 13.70
C TYR A 108 5.00 4.12 14.13
N ALA A 109 4.84 5.32 13.54
CA ALA A 109 5.55 6.52 13.95
C ALA A 109 5.18 6.93 15.38
N LYS A 110 3.88 6.89 15.72
CA LYS A 110 3.37 7.22 17.07
C LYS A 110 3.95 6.32 18.15
N THR A 111 4.16 5.04 17.86
CA THR A 111 4.77 4.10 18.83
C THR A 111 6.28 4.30 19.02
N GLY A 112 6.92 5.16 18.23
CA GLY A 112 8.37 5.35 18.25
C GLY A 112 9.15 4.22 17.57
N GLY A 113 8.48 3.33 16.82
CA GLY A 113 9.13 2.21 16.13
C GLY A 113 9.92 2.60 14.88
N LEU A 114 9.73 3.81 14.35
CA LEU A 114 10.34 4.30 13.12
C LEU A 114 11.46 5.31 13.40
N ALA A 115 12.58 5.19 12.68
CA ALA A 115 13.67 6.16 12.72
C ALA A 115 13.29 7.44 11.97
N ASP A 116 13.85 8.58 12.41
CA ASP A 116 13.73 9.84 11.69
C ASP A 116 14.56 9.81 10.40
N LEU A 117 13.92 10.14 9.27
CA LEU A 117 14.52 10.17 7.94
C LEU A 117 14.59 11.59 7.34
N ALA A 118 14.57 12.64 8.16
CA ALA A 118 14.60 14.02 7.69
C ALA A 118 15.87 14.34 6.88
N ASP A 119 17.01 13.80 7.28
CA ASP A 119 18.29 13.91 6.56
C ASP A 119 18.24 13.21 5.20
N LEU A 120 17.68 12.01 5.13
CA LEU A 120 17.49 11.29 3.88
C LEU A 120 16.54 12.06 2.95
N LYS A 121 15.42 12.58 3.45
CA LYS A 121 14.51 13.42 2.68
C LYS A 121 15.20 14.64 2.11
N ALA A 122 16.00 15.34 2.92
CA ALA A 122 16.74 16.51 2.48
C ALA A 122 17.71 16.19 1.32
N GLU A 123 18.25 14.98 1.30
CA GLU A 123 19.21 14.53 0.30
C GLU A 123 18.56 14.04 -1.01
N ILE A 124 17.52 13.19 -0.93
CA ILE A 124 16.95 12.52 -2.09
C ILE A 124 15.46 12.77 -2.32
N GLY A 125 14.77 13.44 -1.38
CA GLY A 125 13.31 13.57 -1.39
C GLY A 125 12.76 14.79 -2.13
N GLY A 126 13.61 15.58 -2.79
CA GLY A 126 13.20 16.85 -3.41
C GLY A 126 12.20 16.71 -4.56
N GLU A 127 12.13 15.55 -5.20
CA GLU A 127 11.22 15.26 -6.32
C GLU A 127 10.12 14.26 -5.95
N TRP A 128 9.99 13.88 -4.68
CA TRP A 128 8.91 12.98 -4.28
C TRP A 128 7.55 13.64 -4.46
N THR A 129 6.61 12.90 -5.03
CA THR A 129 5.23 13.33 -5.19
C THR A 129 4.63 13.65 -3.82
N GLU A 130 4.12 14.87 -3.66
CA GLU A 130 3.70 15.39 -2.36
C GLU A 130 2.63 14.53 -1.69
N SER A 131 1.58 14.14 -2.42
CA SER A 131 0.49 13.29 -1.90
C SER A 131 0.96 11.92 -1.41
N LEU A 132 2.05 11.38 -1.98
CA LEU A 132 2.68 10.17 -1.48
C LEU A 132 3.51 10.44 -0.24
N ASN A 133 4.28 11.52 -0.26
CA ASN A 133 5.15 11.89 0.85
C ASN A 133 4.35 12.23 2.12
N GLU A 134 3.14 12.77 2.00
CA GLU A 134 2.26 13.04 3.15
C GLU A 134 2.04 11.81 4.02
N SER A 135 1.90 10.63 3.42
CA SER A 135 1.75 9.36 4.15
C SER A 135 3.01 8.92 4.92
N SER A 136 4.14 9.53 4.63
CA SER A 136 5.44 9.24 5.26
C SER A 136 5.79 10.21 6.40
N VAL A 137 4.91 11.18 6.66
CA VAL A 137 5.11 12.24 7.66
C VAL A 137 4.13 12.05 8.81
N PHE A 138 4.63 12.18 10.03
CA PHE A 138 3.81 12.22 11.23
C PHE A 138 4.29 13.36 12.14
N GLU A 139 3.36 14.22 12.62
CA GLU A 139 3.65 15.40 13.43
C GLU A 139 4.78 16.29 12.86
N GLY A 140 4.78 16.44 11.53
CA GLY A 140 5.76 17.28 10.82
C GLY A 140 7.15 16.66 10.65
N LYS A 141 7.37 15.42 11.07
CA LYS A 141 8.63 14.70 10.92
C LYS A 141 8.53 13.58 9.88
N GLN A 142 9.61 13.35 9.15
CA GLN A 142 9.72 12.30 8.15
C GLN A 142 10.11 10.98 8.80
N TYR A 143 9.22 9.97 8.76
CA TYR A 143 9.46 8.65 9.37
C TYR A 143 9.58 7.51 8.37
N ALA A 144 9.24 7.75 7.12
CA ALA A 144 9.40 6.79 6.06
C ALA A 144 9.75 7.49 4.75
N ALA A 145 10.10 6.75 3.74
CA ALA A 145 10.30 7.25 2.39
C ALA A 145 9.21 6.67 1.48
N PRO A 146 8.48 7.49 0.70
CA PRO A 146 7.48 6.97 -0.21
C PRO A 146 8.18 6.09 -1.26
N TRP A 147 7.65 4.89 -1.46
CA TRP A 147 8.22 3.94 -2.40
C TRP A 147 7.43 3.93 -3.70
N TYR A 148 6.22 3.42 -3.69
CA TYR A 148 5.34 3.40 -4.84
C TYR A 148 3.88 3.52 -4.43
N PHE A 149 3.02 3.79 -5.40
CA PHE A 149 1.59 3.67 -5.21
C PHE A 149 0.91 2.99 -6.40
N ALA A 150 -0.34 2.63 -6.22
CA ALA A 150 -1.20 2.12 -7.25
C ALA A 150 -2.66 2.46 -6.92
N ASN A 151 -3.48 2.55 -7.94
CA ASN A 151 -4.91 2.76 -7.79
C ASN A 151 -5.70 1.83 -8.69
N ARG A 152 -6.96 1.68 -8.37
CA ARG A 152 -7.88 0.84 -9.14
C ARG A 152 -8.15 1.42 -10.51
N VAL A 153 -8.37 0.51 -11.45
CA VAL A 153 -8.81 0.77 -12.82
C VAL A 153 -10.00 -0.11 -13.14
N VAL A 154 -10.67 0.13 -14.24
CA VAL A 154 -11.61 -0.85 -14.79
C VAL A 154 -10.82 -1.85 -15.64
N LEU A 155 -10.94 -3.14 -15.30
CA LEU A 155 -10.54 -4.25 -16.14
C LEU A 155 -11.81 -4.77 -16.84
N TYR A 156 -11.78 -4.88 -18.15
CA TYR A 156 -12.96 -5.29 -18.92
C TYR A 156 -12.66 -6.40 -19.93
N ASN A 157 -13.67 -7.19 -20.26
CA ASN A 157 -13.57 -8.27 -21.24
C ASN A 157 -13.96 -7.74 -22.63
N LYS A 158 -12.97 -7.54 -23.51
CA LYS A 158 -13.14 -7.02 -24.86
C LYS A 158 -14.14 -7.83 -25.67
N LYS A 159 -14.13 -9.17 -25.53
CA LYS A 159 -15.08 -10.03 -26.23
C LYS A 159 -16.51 -9.79 -25.76
N VAL A 160 -16.76 -9.76 -24.46
CA VAL A 160 -18.10 -9.50 -23.91
C VAL A 160 -18.61 -8.12 -24.35
N TRP A 161 -17.73 -7.10 -24.34
CA TRP A 161 -18.07 -5.75 -24.80
C TRP A 161 -18.41 -5.73 -26.30
N ALA A 162 -17.63 -6.43 -27.14
CA ALA A 162 -17.89 -6.55 -28.58
C ALA A 162 -19.22 -7.30 -28.85
N ASP A 163 -19.47 -8.38 -28.12
CA ASP A 163 -20.72 -9.15 -28.23
C ASP A 163 -21.95 -8.28 -27.85
N ALA A 164 -21.79 -7.33 -26.91
CA ALA A 164 -22.81 -6.33 -26.58
C ALA A 164 -22.92 -5.18 -27.59
N GLY A 165 -22.03 -5.11 -28.58
CA GLY A 165 -21.97 -4.04 -29.57
C GLY A 165 -21.30 -2.76 -29.11
N LEU A 166 -20.56 -2.80 -27.98
CA LEU A 166 -19.81 -1.67 -27.44
C LEU A 166 -18.45 -1.60 -28.15
N LYS A 167 -18.13 -0.43 -28.73
CA LYS A 167 -16.89 -0.20 -29.50
C LYS A 167 -15.86 0.62 -28.77
N ASP A 168 -16.34 1.59 -27.99
CA ASP A 168 -15.51 2.57 -27.29
C ASP A 168 -15.63 2.40 -25.77
N THR A 169 -14.59 2.78 -25.03
CA THR A 169 -14.66 2.84 -23.58
C THR A 169 -15.40 4.11 -23.11
N PRO A 170 -16.19 4.01 -22.03
CA PRO A 170 -16.97 5.13 -21.53
C PRO A 170 -16.06 6.24 -20.97
N ARG A 171 -16.51 7.48 -21.10
CA ARG A 171 -15.80 8.67 -20.64
C ARG A 171 -16.41 9.29 -19.38
N THR A 172 -17.67 8.91 -19.07
CA THR A 172 -18.36 9.37 -17.87
C THR A 172 -18.92 8.19 -17.09
N ARG A 173 -19.20 8.43 -15.80
CA ARG A 173 -19.80 7.46 -14.89
C ARG A 173 -21.16 6.93 -15.43
N ASP A 174 -21.96 7.83 -16.00
CA ASP A 174 -23.25 7.44 -16.58
C ASP A 174 -23.08 6.63 -17.87
N GLU A 175 -22.16 7.00 -18.77
CA GLU A 175 -21.83 6.17 -19.94
C GLU A 175 -21.35 4.77 -19.52
N PHE A 176 -20.54 4.67 -18.45
CA PHE A 176 -20.10 3.39 -17.95
C PHE A 176 -21.26 2.54 -17.39
N TYR A 177 -22.14 3.15 -16.63
CA TYR A 177 -23.35 2.50 -16.13
C TYR A 177 -24.25 1.98 -17.28
N ASP A 178 -24.47 2.80 -18.31
CA ASP A 178 -25.28 2.43 -19.48
C ASP A 178 -24.61 1.33 -20.33
N ALA A 179 -23.27 1.34 -20.44
CA ALA A 179 -22.52 0.27 -21.09
C ALA A 179 -22.71 -1.06 -20.36
N LEU A 180 -22.61 -1.05 -19.01
CA LEU A 180 -22.85 -2.24 -18.19
C LEU A 180 -24.30 -2.75 -18.34
N LYS A 181 -25.30 -1.87 -18.33
CA LYS A 181 -26.69 -2.29 -18.61
C LYS A 181 -26.83 -2.94 -19.99
N THR A 182 -26.20 -2.34 -21.00
CA THR A 182 -26.21 -2.88 -22.37
C THR A 182 -25.64 -4.30 -22.42
N ILE A 183 -24.58 -4.58 -21.66
CA ILE A 183 -24.01 -5.94 -21.52
C ILE A 183 -25.07 -6.90 -20.95
N GLY A 184 -25.73 -6.52 -19.86
CA GLY A 184 -26.75 -7.35 -19.21
C GLY A 184 -28.00 -7.58 -20.07
N GLU A 185 -28.34 -6.64 -20.96
CA GLU A 185 -29.49 -6.73 -21.88
C GLU A 185 -29.19 -7.55 -23.14
N LYS A 186 -27.97 -7.51 -23.64
CA LYS A 186 -27.59 -8.11 -24.94
C LYS A 186 -26.76 -9.38 -24.85
N THR A 187 -26.26 -9.74 -23.65
CA THR A 187 -25.44 -10.93 -23.47
C THR A 187 -25.88 -11.71 -22.23
N ASP A 188 -25.38 -12.95 -22.10
CA ASP A 188 -25.57 -13.78 -20.90
C ASP A 188 -24.50 -13.50 -19.83
N ALA A 189 -23.59 -12.53 -20.06
CA ALA A 189 -22.52 -12.19 -19.14
C ALA A 189 -23.04 -11.35 -17.96
N GLU A 190 -22.39 -11.48 -16.82
CA GLU A 190 -22.55 -10.55 -15.71
C GLU A 190 -21.96 -9.19 -16.11
N PRO A 191 -22.71 -8.09 -16.04
CA PRO A 191 -22.23 -6.77 -16.46
C PRO A 191 -20.91 -6.35 -15.77
N ILE A 192 -20.89 -6.46 -14.44
CA ILE A 192 -19.74 -6.13 -13.61
C ILE A 192 -19.69 -7.11 -12.42
N TYR A 193 -18.51 -7.56 -12.05
CA TYR A 193 -18.31 -8.22 -10.77
C TYR A 193 -17.81 -7.16 -9.77
N LEU A 194 -18.70 -6.77 -8.85
CA LEU A 194 -18.42 -5.78 -7.81
C LEU A 194 -18.82 -6.34 -6.45
N PRO A 195 -17.90 -6.93 -5.68
CA PRO A 195 -18.17 -7.42 -4.33
C PRO A 195 -18.67 -6.30 -3.43
N GLY A 196 -19.62 -6.60 -2.52
CA GLY A 196 -20.27 -5.58 -1.70
C GLY A 196 -19.35 -4.90 -0.68
N GLN A 197 -18.20 -5.48 -0.40
CA GLN A 197 -17.22 -4.97 0.55
C GLN A 197 -15.89 -4.55 -0.11
N ASN A 198 -15.89 -4.17 -1.40
CA ASN A 198 -14.72 -3.53 -2.03
C ASN A 198 -14.59 -2.08 -1.51
N TRP A 199 -14.20 -1.97 -0.24
CA TRP A 199 -14.23 -0.73 0.52
C TRP A 199 -13.20 0.30 0.05
N TYR A 200 -12.06 -0.11 -0.51
CA TYR A 200 -11.10 0.83 -1.09
C TYR A 200 -11.64 1.48 -2.36
N HIS A 201 -12.46 0.78 -3.16
CA HIS A 201 -13.18 1.44 -4.25
C HIS A 201 -14.19 2.47 -3.70
N PHE A 202 -14.89 2.12 -2.63
CA PHE A 202 -15.80 3.05 -1.95
C PHE A 202 -15.05 4.29 -1.41
N VAL A 203 -13.86 4.11 -0.80
CA VAL A 203 -13.00 5.24 -0.41
C VAL A 203 -12.71 6.15 -1.59
N GLY A 204 -12.40 5.60 -2.76
CA GLY A 204 -12.21 6.37 -3.99
C GLY A 204 -13.43 7.19 -4.35
N LEU A 205 -14.62 6.61 -4.28
CA LEU A 205 -15.88 7.36 -4.54
C LEU A 205 -16.10 8.48 -3.53
N VAL A 206 -15.78 8.27 -2.25
CA VAL A 206 -15.86 9.32 -1.21
C VAL A 206 -14.91 10.47 -1.54
N ILE A 207 -13.69 10.18 -1.95
CA ILE A 207 -12.70 11.18 -2.41
C ILE A 207 -13.23 11.93 -3.64
N GLY A 208 -13.81 11.23 -4.61
CA GLY A 208 -14.40 11.82 -5.82
C GLY A 208 -15.51 12.81 -5.53
N GLU A 209 -16.34 12.53 -4.53
CA GLU A 209 -17.38 13.42 -4.02
C GLU A 209 -16.82 14.56 -3.12
N GLY A 210 -15.51 14.54 -2.81
CA GLY A 210 -14.86 15.49 -1.89
C GLY A 210 -15.31 15.32 -0.44
N GLY A 211 -15.62 14.08 -0.04
CA GLY A 211 -16.01 13.68 1.31
C GLY A 211 -14.80 13.17 2.12
N GLU A 212 -15.01 13.01 3.42
CA GLU A 212 -14.05 12.47 4.37
C GLU A 212 -14.72 11.42 5.26
N LEU A 213 -14.02 10.34 5.59
CA LEU A 213 -14.54 9.23 6.40
C LEU A 213 -14.50 9.51 7.90
N VAL A 214 -13.67 10.43 8.32
CA VAL A 214 -13.55 10.89 9.72
C VAL A 214 -13.60 12.41 9.78
N LYS A 215 -14.07 12.94 10.92
CA LYS A 215 -14.04 14.36 11.23
C LYS A 215 -13.45 14.60 12.61
N LYS A 216 -12.88 15.78 12.85
CA LYS A 216 -12.47 16.20 14.18
C LYS A 216 -13.70 16.56 15.03
N ASP A 217 -13.68 16.11 16.28
CA ASP A 217 -14.59 16.53 17.34
C ASP A 217 -13.75 16.89 18.58
N GLY A 218 -13.50 18.19 18.76
CA GLY A 218 -12.51 18.68 19.72
C GLY A 218 -11.11 18.20 19.37
N ASP A 219 -10.48 17.49 20.31
CA ASP A 219 -9.14 16.91 20.15
C ASP A 219 -9.15 15.45 19.66
N THR A 220 -10.34 14.90 19.35
CA THR A 220 -10.49 13.52 18.91
C THR A 220 -11.00 13.44 17.48
N TYR A 221 -10.90 12.24 16.90
CA TYR A 221 -11.50 11.93 15.60
C TYR A 221 -12.74 11.05 15.82
N VAL A 222 -13.77 11.29 15.03
CA VAL A 222 -15.02 10.52 15.04
C VAL A 222 -15.42 10.14 13.62
N SER A 223 -16.31 9.15 13.50
CA SER A 223 -16.91 8.75 12.24
C SER A 223 -17.58 9.92 11.54
N ASN A 224 -17.43 10.02 10.22
CA ASN A 224 -18.12 10.96 9.35
C ASN A 224 -18.95 10.24 8.27
N LEU A 225 -19.32 8.98 8.51
CA LEU A 225 -20.10 8.18 7.55
C LEU A 225 -21.53 8.71 7.34
N ASP A 226 -21.99 9.65 8.17
CA ASP A 226 -23.25 10.35 8.05
C ASP A 226 -23.20 11.61 7.14
N ASP A 227 -22.01 11.98 6.65
CA ASP A 227 -21.82 13.12 5.73
C ASP A 227 -22.59 12.89 4.42
N PRO A 228 -23.28 13.94 3.88
CA PRO A 228 -23.99 13.82 2.61
C PRO A 228 -23.13 13.38 1.42
N LYS A 229 -21.84 13.72 1.37
CA LYS A 229 -20.91 13.31 0.32
C LYS A 229 -20.57 11.81 0.43
N VAL A 230 -20.40 11.31 1.65
CA VAL A 230 -20.22 9.87 1.92
C VAL A 230 -21.49 9.10 1.55
N ALA A 231 -22.67 9.66 1.86
CA ALA A 231 -23.94 9.09 1.45
C ALA A 231 -24.10 9.06 -0.09
N ALA A 232 -23.71 10.11 -0.81
CA ALA A 232 -23.72 10.12 -2.28
C ALA A 232 -22.78 9.04 -2.88
N ALA A 233 -21.59 8.87 -2.33
CA ALA A 233 -20.66 7.82 -2.71
C ALA A 233 -21.28 6.42 -2.49
N ALA A 234 -21.97 6.21 -1.35
CA ALA A 234 -22.62 4.94 -1.03
C ALA A 234 -23.79 4.63 -2.00
N GLU A 235 -24.59 5.62 -2.38
CA GLU A 235 -25.65 5.42 -3.38
C GLU A 235 -25.06 5.16 -4.77
N THR A 236 -23.95 5.80 -5.14
CA THR A 236 -23.20 5.46 -6.37
C THR A 236 -22.72 4.02 -6.33
N TYR A 237 -22.09 3.60 -5.25
CA TYR A 237 -21.64 2.20 -5.10
C TYR A 237 -22.79 1.21 -5.22
N LYS A 238 -23.91 1.47 -4.54
CA LYS A 238 -25.13 0.66 -4.59
C LYS A 238 -25.73 0.57 -5.99
N LYS A 239 -25.73 1.69 -6.74
CA LYS A 239 -26.22 1.74 -8.14
C LYS A 239 -25.41 0.77 -9.02
N PHE A 240 -24.09 0.75 -8.92
CA PHE A 240 -23.24 -0.16 -9.70
C PHE A 240 -23.33 -1.61 -9.19
N GLN A 241 -23.33 -1.82 -7.87
CA GLN A 241 -23.42 -3.14 -7.28
C GLN A 241 -24.73 -3.85 -7.63
N ALA A 242 -25.82 -3.10 -7.88
CA ALA A 242 -27.09 -3.65 -8.31
C ALA A 242 -27.02 -4.35 -9.70
N LEU A 243 -25.98 -4.07 -10.49
CA LEU A 243 -25.70 -4.76 -11.76
C LEU A 243 -24.84 -6.02 -11.58
N SER A 244 -24.37 -6.28 -10.36
CA SER A 244 -23.49 -7.39 -10.03
C SER A 244 -24.23 -8.52 -9.31
N LYS A 245 -23.79 -9.75 -9.58
CA LYS A 245 -24.19 -10.95 -8.82
C LYS A 245 -23.22 -11.27 -7.67
N ALA A 246 -22.18 -10.45 -7.48
CA ALA A 246 -21.21 -10.64 -6.43
C ALA A 246 -21.86 -10.58 -5.03
N PRO A 247 -21.36 -11.34 -4.04
CA PRO A 247 -21.88 -11.30 -2.68
C PRO A 247 -21.76 -9.91 -2.07
N LYS A 248 -22.80 -9.50 -1.35
CA LYS A 248 -22.87 -8.19 -0.69
C LYS A 248 -22.04 -8.11 0.60
N ASP A 249 -21.67 -9.27 1.15
CA ASP A 249 -20.97 -9.45 2.42
C ASP A 249 -19.55 -10.00 2.26
N LYS A 250 -18.98 -9.88 1.06
CA LYS A 250 -17.60 -10.29 0.75
C LYS A 250 -16.83 -9.15 0.10
N ASP A 251 -15.53 -9.18 0.30
CA ASP A 251 -14.57 -8.29 -0.35
C ASP A 251 -14.05 -8.86 -1.68
N GLU A 252 -13.15 -8.14 -2.32
CA GLU A 252 -12.57 -8.49 -3.63
C GLU A 252 -11.65 -9.72 -3.58
N ALA A 253 -11.26 -10.18 -2.40
CA ALA A 253 -10.39 -11.34 -2.22
C ALA A 253 -11.15 -12.64 -1.99
N THR A 254 -12.49 -12.58 -1.77
CA THR A 254 -13.28 -13.76 -1.37
C THR A 254 -14.59 -13.90 -2.14
N PRO A 255 -14.59 -14.59 -3.31
CA PRO A 255 -13.44 -15.11 -4.07
C PRO A 255 -12.64 -14.00 -4.74
N GLN A 256 -11.39 -14.29 -5.09
CA GLN A 256 -10.56 -13.37 -5.87
C GLN A 256 -11.27 -12.94 -7.16
N GLN A 257 -11.48 -11.63 -7.33
CA GLN A 257 -12.25 -11.14 -8.49
C GLN A 257 -11.58 -11.44 -9.84
N GLY A 258 -10.25 -11.51 -9.89
CA GLY A 258 -9.50 -11.96 -11.07
C GLY A 258 -9.84 -13.40 -11.48
N GLU A 259 -10.04 -14.33 -10.52
CA GLU A 259 -10.46 -15.71 -10.80
C GLU A 259 -11.91 -15.80 -11.32
N VAL A 260 -12.78 -14.91 -10.81
CA VAL A 260 -14.15 -14.82 -11.33
C VAL A 260 -14.15 -14.34 -12.78
N PHE A 261 -13.38 -13.31 -13.05
CA PHE A 261 -13.22 -12.73 -14.38
C PHE A 261 -12.60 -13.72 -15.39
N ALA A 262 -11.66 -14.56 -14.96
CA ALA A 262 -11.02 -15.60 -15.76
C ALA A 262 -12.02 -16.58 -16.40
N LYS A 263 -13.25 -16.72 -15.87
CA LYS A 263 -14.30 -17.56 -16.43
C LYS A 263 -14.87 -17.03 -17.76
N GLY A 264 -14.50 -15.80 -18.16
CA GLY A 264 -14.87 -15.19 -19.43
C GLY A 264 -16.34 -14.76 -19.55
N LYS A 265 -17.09 -14.74 -18.44
CA LYS A 265 -18.54 -14.42 -18.37
C LYS A 265 -18.83 -13.16 -17.56
N THR A 266 -17.85 -12.28 -17.42
CA THR A 266 -17.97 -11.01 -16.70
C THR A 266 -17.54 -9.89 -17.64
N GLY A 267 -18.35 -8.84 -17.75
CA GLY A 267 -18.09 -7.69 -18.62
C GLY A 267 -16.96 -6.82 -18.09
N ALA A 268 -16.93 -6.55 -16.78
CA ALA A 268 -15.91 -5.75 -16.14
C ALA A 268 -15.78 -6.07 -14.65
N PHE A 269 -14.67 -5.62 -14.05
CA PHE A 269 -14.52 -5.43 -12.61
C PHE A 269 -13.64 -4.21 -12.32
N ILE A 270 -13.73 -3.67 -11.10
CA ILE A 270 -12.90 -2.55 -10.64
C ILE A 270 -11.85 -3.12 -9.70
N GLY A 271 -10.59 -3.08 -10.10
CA GLY A 271 -9.50 -3.72 -9.38
C GLY A 271 -8.14 -3.11 -9.68
N MET A 272 -7.14 -3.71 -9.10
CA MET A 272 -5.74 -3.33 -9.31
C MET A 272 -5.22 -3.94 -10.62
N GLY A 273 -4.32 -3.26 -11.30
CA GLY A 273 -3.77 -3.72 -12.58
C GLY A 273 -3.14 -5.12 -12.53
N TRP A 274 -2.50 -5.47 -11.41
CA TRP A 274 -1.88 -6.78 -11.19
C TRP A 274 -2.89 -7.95 -11.12
N GLU A 275 -4.17 -7.69 -10.85
CA GLU A 275 -5.21 -8.72 -10.78
C GLU A 275 -5.47 -9.38 -12.14
N ALA A 276 -5.08 -8.73 -13.23
CA ALA A 276 -5.02 -9.37 -14.54
C ALA A 276 -4.13 -10.62 -14.54
N GLY A 277 -3.01 -10.58 -13.81
CA GLY A 277 -2.13 -11.75 -13.65
C GLY A 277 -2.81 -12.93 -12.96
N ILE A 278 -3.70 -12.67 -12.01
CA ILE A 278 -4.54 -13.72 -11.38
C ILE A 278 -5.46 -14.34 -12.42
N ALA A 279 -6.13 -13.50 -13.22
CA ALA A 279 -7.03 -13.98 -14.28
C ALA A 279 -6.29 -14.81 -15.34
N ILE A 280 -5.12 -14.35 -15.80
CA ILE A 280 -4.28 -15.03 -16.78
C ILE A 280 -3.75 -16.37 -16.22
N LYS A 281 -3.32 -16.39 -14.97
CA LYS A 281 -2.88 -17.63 -14.31
C LYS A 281 -4.00 -18.67 -14.23
N ALA A 282 -5.24 -18.24 -13.96
CA ALA A 282 -6.41 -19.13 -13.89
C ALA A 282 -6.90 -19.57 -15.28
N ASN A 283 -6.77 -18.70 -16.28
CA ASN A 283 -7.16 -18.96 -17.68
C ASN A 283 -6.25 -18.18 -18.64
N PRO A 284 -5.19 -18.79 -19.19
CA PRO A 284 -4.27 -18.10 -20.10
C PRO A 284 -4.94 -17.51 -21.36
N ASP A 285 -6.04 -18.10 -21.84
CA ASP A 285 -6.74 -17.62 -23.05
C ASP A 285 -7.42 -16.26 -22.85
N ILE A 286 -7.64 -15.84 -21.58
CA ILE A 286 -8.28 -14.56 -21.26
C ILE A 286 -7.36 -13.35 -21.55
N GLU A 287 -6.05 -13.56 -21.60
CA GLU A 287 -5.04 -12.48 -21.71
C GLU A 287 -5.36 -11.50 -22.86
N LYS A 288 -5.61 -12.03 -24.04
CA LYS A 288 -5.93 -11.23 -25.25
C LYS A 288 -7.26 -10.48 -25.14
N GLU A 289 -8.16 -10.92 -24.26
CA GLU A 289 -9.47 -10.33 -24.06
C GLU A 289 -9.48 -9.26 -22.96
N ILE A 290 -8.42 -9.13 -22.17
CA ILE A 290 -8.35 -8.12 -21.11
C ILE A 290 -8.08 -6.74 -21.73
N GLY A 291 -8.93 -5.77 -21.37
CA GLY A 291 -8.72 -4.36 -21.63
C GLY A 291 -8.76 -3.56 -20.34
N TYR A 292 -8.25 -2.34 -20.40
CA TYR A 292 -8.15 -1.46 -19.24
C TYR A 292 -8.61 -0.06 -19.62
N PHE A 293 -9.28 0.62 -18.70
CA PHE A 293 -9.51 2.06 -18.79
C PHE A 293 -9.62 2.69 -17.41
N THR A 294 -9.33 3.98 -17.34
CA THR A 294 -9.47 4.78 -16.13
C THR A 294 -10.92 4.76 -15.65
N ILE A 295 -11.16 4.64 -14.33
CA ILE A 295 -12.52 4.70 -13.79
C ILE A 295 -13.13 6.07 -14.15
N PRO A 296 -14.23 6.11 -14.92
CA PRO A 296 -14.80 7.38 -15.38
C PRO A 296 -15.48 8.13 -14.23
N GLY A 297 -15.22 9.43 -14.13
CA GLY A 297 -15.90 10.30 -13.17
C GLY A 297 -17.25 10.81 -13.68
N ALA A 298 -17.81 11.77 -12.96
CA ALA A 298 -19.10 12.36 -13.33
C ALA A 298 -19.06 13.12 -14.67
N THR A 299 -17.91 13.65 -15.05
CA THR A 299 -17.68 14.40 -16.30
C THR A 299 -16.52 13.81 -17.09
N ALA A 300 -16.50 14.01 -18.40
CA ALA A 300 -15.52 13.38 -19.30
C ALA A 300 -14.09 13.92 -19.17
N ASP A 301 -13.92 15.07 -18.54
CA ASP A 301 -12.65 15.74 -18.31
C ASP A 301 -12.03 15.40 -16.94
N LYS A 302 -12.80 14.78 -16.05
CA LYS A 302 -12.32 14.42 -14.71
C LYS A 302 -12.57 12.95 -14.41
N PRO A 303 -11.52 12.14 -14.19
CA PRO A 303 -11.68 10.76 -13.74
C PRO A 303 -12.40 10.68 -12.38
N GLU A 304 -12.86 9.48 -12.03
CA GLU A 304 -13.35 9.19 -10.68
C GLU A 304 -12.24 9.33 -9.66
N GLY A 305 -12.60 9.77 -8.45
CA GLY A 305 -11.69 9.70 -7.33
C GLY A 305 -11.28 8.26 -7.04
N VAL A 306 -10.01 8.06 -6.70
CA VAL A 306 -9.45 6.75 -6.37
C VAL A 306 -8.69 6.80 -5.05
N PHE A 307 -8.69 5.69 -4.34
CA PHE A 307 -7.77 5.51 -3.23
C PHE A 307 -6.38 5.22 -3.79
N LEU A 308 -5.40 6.02 -3.37
CA LEU A 308 -3.98 5.85 -3.66
C LEU A 308 -3.36 4.93 -2.60
N GLY A 309 -3.48 3.64 -2.82
CA GLY A 309 -2.83 2.63 -2.00
C GLY A 309 -1.39 2.47 -2.43
N GLY A 310 -0.49 2.25 -1.48
CA GLY A 310 0.91 2.07 -1.78
C GLY A 310 1.73 1.75 -0.55
N SER A 311 3.02 1.76 -0.72
CA SER A 311 3.97 1.39 0.32
C SER A 311 5.02 2.45 0.51
N ASN A 312 5.41 2.60 1.76
CA ASN A 312 6.57 3.35 2.18
C ASN A 312 7.66 2.37 2.63
N LEU A 313 8.92 2.77 2.51
CA LEU A 313 10.05 2.09 3.13
C LEU A 313 10.45 2.84 4.40
N ALA A 314 10.60 2.11 5.50
CA ALA A 314 10.97 2.65 6.80
C ALA A 314 12.20 1.95 7.37
N VAL A 315 12.83 2.61 8.33
CA VAL A 315 13.98 2.10 9.11
C VAL A 315 13.54 1.95 10.56
N ALA A 316 13.92 0.85 11.20
CA ALA A 316 13.60 0.64 12.60
C ALA A 316 14.36 1.62 13.52
N ALA A 317 13.65 2.28 14.45
CA ALA A 317 14.26 3.17 15.42
C ALA A 317 15.24 2.45 16.35
N GLY A 318 14.93 1.19 16.75
CA GLY A 318 15.79 0.32 17.55
C GLY A 318 16.89 -0.38 16.76
N GLY A 319 16.97 -0.18 15.44
CA GLY A 319 17.95 -0.83 14.57
C GLY A 319 19.39 -0.35 14.83
N LYS A 320 20.31 -1.30 14.84
CA LYS A 320 21.76 -1.02 15.11
C LYS A 320 22.52 -0.55 13.87
N LYS A 321 21.89 -0.65 12.67
CA LYS A 321 22.53 -0.38 11.37
C LYS A 321 21.79 0.73 10.58
N GLN A 322 21.32 1.77 11.27
CA GLN A 322 20.48 2.82 10.64
C GLN A 322 21.17 3.53 9.47
N ASP A 323 22.48 3.82 9.55
CA ASP A 323 23.21 4.45 8.45
C ASP A 323 23.29 3.53 7.22
N LEU A 324 23.50 2.23 7.44
CA LEU A 324 23.51 1.23 6.38
C LEU A 324 22.10 1.06 5.78
N ALA A 325 21.06 1.10 6.62
CA ALA A 325 19.66 1.07 6.19
C ALA A 325 19.31 2.30 5.33
N LYS A 326 19.75 3.49 5.72
CA LYS A 326 19.58 4.71 4.91
C LYS A 326 20.33 4.62 3.57
N GLU A 327 21.50 3.99 3.52
CA GLU A 327 22.21 3.75 2.26
C GLU A 327 21.43 2.80 1.34
N PHE A 328 20.80 1.76 1.93
CA PHE A 328 19.88 0.91 1.17
C PHE A 328 18.72 1.73 0.57
N LEU A 329 18.09 2.60 1.34
CA LEU A 329 17.01 3.47 0.84
C LEU A 329 17.48 4.38 -0.29
N ARG A 330 18.70 4.95 -0.23
CA ARG A 330 19.27 5.77 -1.32
C ARG A 330 19.37 5.00 -2.62
N ILE A 331 19.75 3.74 -2.55
CA ILE A 331 19.89 2.89 -3.73
C ILE A 331 18.51 2.44 -4.23
N ALA A 332 17.66 1.94 -3.35
CA ALA A 332 16.33 1.44 -3.69
C ALA A 332 15.43 2.52 -4.31
N LEU A 333 15.52 3.76 -3.80
CA LEU A 333 14.74 4.92 -4.25
C LEU A 333 15.43 5.75 -5.33
N SER A 334 16.55 5.26 -5.87
CA SER A 334 17.21 5.89 -7.03
C SER A 334 16.35 5.75 -8.29
N ASP A 335 16.50 6.67 -9.24
CA ASP A 335 15.76 6.65 -10.50
C ASP A 335 15.90 5.32 -11.24
N THR A 336 17.06 4.67 -11.12
CA THR A 336 17.33 3.35 -11.72
C THR A 336 16.43 2.28 -11.15
N PHE A 337 16.35 2.14 -9.82
CA PHE A 337 15.60 1.06 -9.18
C PHE A 337 14.10 1.37 -9.11
N GLU A 338 13.72 2.62 -8.89
CA GLU A 338 12.32 3.07 -8.95
C GLU A 338 11.75 2.89 -10.36
N GLY A 339 12.48 3.32 -11.40
CA GLY A 339 12.07 3.15 -12.78
C GLY A 339 11.98 1.68 -13.19
N ALA A 340 12.91 0.84 -12.72
CA ALA A 340 12.87 -0.61 -12.95
C ALA A 340 11.68 -1.27 -12.28
N LEU A 341 11.34 -0.88 -11.03
CA LEU A 341 10.18 -1.38 -10.31
C LEU A 341 8.87 -0.97 -11.01
N ALA A 342 8.74 0.31 -11.37
CA ALA A 342 7.59 0.83 -12.10
C ALA A 342 7.34 0.04 -13.39
N LYS A 343 8.40 -0.20 -14.17
CA LYS A 343 8.31 -0.96 -15.41
C LYS A 343 7.93 -2.43 -15.20
N ALA A 344 8.47 -3.06 -14.16
CA ALA A 344 8.28 -4.49 -13.90
C ALA A 344 6.91 -4.80 -13.26
N ASN A 345 6.48 -3.99 -12.29
CA ASN A 345 5.25 -4.22 -11.53
C ASN A 345 4.06 -3.36 -11.98
N GLY A 346 4.29 -2.36 -12.87
CA GLY A 346 3.23 -1.44 -13.28
C GLY A 346 2.71 -0.54 -12.16
N VAL A 347 3.53 -0.35 -11.11
CA VAL A 347 3.23 0.58 -10.01
C VAL A 347 3.63 1.99 -10.37
N ILE A 348 2.97 2.98 -9.81
CA ILE A 348 3.28 4.39 -10.05
C ILE A 348 4.45 4.76 -9.14
N PRO A 349 5.59 5.20 -9.69
CA PRO A 349 6.78 5.52 -8.91
C PRO A 349 6.59 6.77 -8.06
N ASN A 350 7.43 6.94 -7.05
CA ASN A 350 7.40 8.06 -6.12
C ASN A 350 7.75 9.43 -6.71
N LYS A 351 8.18 9.48 -7.97
CA LYS A 351 8.50 10.71 -8.72
C LYS A 351 7.75 10.76 -10.04
N GLU A 352 7.17 11.92 -10.37
CA GLU A 352 6.48 12.11 -11.66
C GLU A 352 7.41 11.92 -12.86
N SER A 353 8.68 12.36 -12.76
CA SER A 353 9.69 12.21 -13.79
C SER A 353 9.90 10.76 -14.25
N LEU A 354 9.61 9.78 -13.38
CA LEU A 354 9.76 8.35 -13.64
C LEU A 354 8.52 7.69 -14.25
N GLN A 355 7.39 8.37 -14.34
CA GLN A 355 6.15 7.81 -14.90
C GLN A 355 6.30 7.42 -16.38
N SER A 356 7.27 7.98 -17.10
CA SER A 356 7.61 7.55 -18.47
C SER A 356 7.99 6.07 -18.58
N ASN A 357 8.42 5.43 -17.47
CA ASN A 357 8.72 3.99 -17.40
C ASN A 357 7.45 3.12 -17.46
N LEU A 358 6.26 3.70 -17.25
CA LEU A 358 4.98 3.00 -17.36
C LEU A 358 4.51 2.83 -18.80
N LYS A 359 5.15 3.48 -19.77
CA LYS A 359 4.76 3.41 -21.18
C LYS A 359 4.78 1.97 -21.68
N GLY A 360 3.65 1.56 -22.28
CA GLY A 360 3.42 0.18 -22.75
C GLY A 360 2.91 -0.77 -21.67
N ASN A 361 2.76 -0.31 -20.42
CA ASN A 361 2.06 -1.05 -19.36
C ASN A 361 0.60 -0.57 -19.31
N ALA A 362 -0.29 -1.27 -20.02
CA ALA A 362 -1.67 -0.83 -20.21
C ALA A 362 -2.47 -0.59 -18.90
N PRO A 363 -2.39 -1.44 -17.86
CA PRO A 363 -3.04 -1.14 -16.58
C PRO A 363 -2.48 0.12 -15.90
N ALA A 364 -1.17 0.34 -15.95
CA ALA A 364 -0.55 1.53 -15.35
C ALA A 364 -0.91 2.81 -16.14
N GLU A 365 -0.94 2.74 -17.47
CA GLU A 365 -1.42 3.85 -18.31
C GLU A 365 -2.89 4.20 -18.01
N ALA A 366 -3.73 3.20 -17.72
CA ALA A 366 -5.11 3.42 -17.31
C ALA A 366 -5.24 3.98 -15.88
N ALA A 367 -4.29 3.68 -15.00
CA ALA A 367 -4.29 4.15 -13.61
C ALA A 367 -3.83 5.60 -13.47
N ALA A 368 -2.83 6.01 -14.24
CA ALA A 368 -2.15 7.29 -14.10
C ALA A 368 -3.08 8.54 -14.12
N PRO A 369 -4.09 8.65 -15.01
CA PRO A 369 -4.95 9.83 -15.01
C PRO A 369 -5.76 10.03 -13.73
N ALA A 370 -6.19 8.94 -13.07
CA ALA A 370 -6.96 9.02 -11.83
C ALA A 370 -6.07 9.34 -10.60
N ALA A 371 -4.78 9.08 -10.67
CA ALA A 371 -3.85 9.39 -9.59
C ALA A 371 -3.84 10.88 -9.23
N ALA A 372 -3.99 11.77 -10.24
CA ALA A 372 -4.01 13.22 -10.04
C ALA A 372 -5.22 13.72 -9.23
N VAL A 373 -6.30 12.93 -9.15
CA VAL A 373 -7.52 13.25 -8.39
C VAL A 373 -7.78 12.26 -7.27
N GLY A 374 -6.83 11.37 -7.03
CA GLY A 374 -6.86 10.40 -5.95
C GLY A 374 -6.47 10.99 -4.61
N GLY A 375 -6.68 10.21 -3.58
CA GLY A 375 -6.31 10.57 -2.20
C GLY A 375 -6.05 9.33 -1.34
N THR A 376 -5.65 9.56 -0.12
CA THR A 376 -5.41 8.51 0.87
C THR A 376 -6.59 8.33 1.83
N THR A 377 -6.57 7.29 2.63
CA THR A 377 -7.38 7.20 3.85
C THR A 377 -6.87 8.23 4.88
N PRO A 378 -7.60 8.49 5.97
CA PRO A 378 -7.14 9.42 7.00
C PRO A 378 -5.73 9.07 7.52
N LEU A 379 -4.80 10.04 7.43
CA LEU A 379 -3.41 9.88 7.86
C LEU A 379 -3.26 10.14 9.38
N ILE A 380 -4.00 9.37 10.17
CA ILE A 380 -3.98 9.42 11.63
C ILE A 380 -3.62 8.06 12.19
N PRO A 381 -2.92 7.99 13.33
CA PRO A 381 -2.51 6.71 13.94
C PRO A 381 -3.68 5.76 14.23
N GLU A 382 -4.81 6.31 14.64
CA GLU A 382 -6.03 5.58 15.01
C GLU A 382 -6.67 4.88 13.81
N TRP A 383 -6.37 5.32 12.57
CA TRP A 383 -6.94 4.73 11.36
C TRP A 383 -6.58 3.26 11.18
N ALA A 384 -5.39 2.86 11.57
CA ALA A 384 -4.96 1.47 11.48
C ALA A 384 -5.91 0.50 12.21
N ALA A 385 -6.50 0.92 13.34
CA ALA A 385 -7.50 0.13 14.05
C ALA A 385 -8.84 0.03 13.28
N VAL A 386 -9.20 1.03 12.48
CA VAL A 386 -10.41 1.02 11.64
C VAL A 386 -10.27 0.05 10.47
N GLU A 387 -9.08 -0.04 9.88
CA GLU A 387 -8.80 -0.95 8.76
C GLU A 387 -8.86 -2.42 9.14
N ASN A 388 -8.55 -2.75 10.40
CA ASN A 388 -8.55 -4.14 10.87
C ASN A 388 -9.95 -4.77 10.86
N ASP A 389 -10.03 -6.06 10.57
CA ASP A 389 -11.28 -6.81 10.63
C ASP A 389 -11.78 -6.97 12.10
N PRO A 390 -13.10 -6.93 12.28
CA PRO A 390 -14.17 -6.63 11.32
C PRO A 390 -14.23 -5.11 10.99
N ASN A 391 -13.84 -4.73 9.77
CA ASN A 391 -13.80 -3.34 9.32
C ASN A 391 -15.22 -2.71 9.31
N PRO A 392 -15.48 -1.61 10.05
CA PRO A 392 -16.82 -1.01 10.16
C PRO A 392 -17.32 -0.43 8.81
N ILE A 393 -16.43 -0.05 7.89
CA ILE A 393 -16.82 0.43 6.55
C ILE A 393 -17.41 -0.73 5.72
N LYS A 394 -16.83 -1.93 5.81
CA LYS A 394 -17.40 -3.13 5.17
C LYS A 394 -18.81 -3.43 5.71
N THR A 395 -19.01 -3.26 7.01
CA THR A 395 -20.34 -3.43 7.65
C THR A 395 -21.32 -2.34 7.18
N TYR A 396 -20.87 -1.09 7.07
CA TYR A 396 -21.65 0.03 6.56
C TYR A 396 -22.14 -0.25 5.13
N LEU A 397 -21.22 -0.64 4.22
CA LEU A 397 -21.56 -0.99 2.83
C LEU A 397 -22.58 -2.12 2.77
N THR A 398 -22.34 -3.21 3.51
CA THR A 398 -23.28 -4.34 3.57
C THR A 398 -24.67 -3.90 4.02
N ALA A 399 -24.79 -3.00 5.00
CA ALA A 399 -26.06 -2.48 5.48
C ALA A 399 -26.79 -1.66 4.41
N VAL A 400 -26.07 -0.76 3.69
CA VAL A 400 -26.62 0.03 2.58
C VAL A 400 -27.11 -0.87 1.44
N LEU A 401 -26.31 -1.86 1.05
CA LEU A 401 -26.65 -2.80 -0.02
C LEU A 401 -27.83 -3.71 0.33
N ASN A 402 -28.08 -3.94 1.63
CA ASN A 402 -29.26 -4.68 2.11
C ASN A 402 -30.48 -3.80 2.39
N GLY A 403 -30.45 -2.53 1.94
CA GLY A 403 -31.63 -1.67 1.87
C GLY A 403 -31.74 -0.62 2.97
N LYS A 404 -30.77 -0.50 3.89
CA LYS A 404 -30.73 0.63 4.80
C LYS A 404 -30.37 1.91 4.04
N SER A 405 -30.92 3.03 4.48
CA SER A 405 -30.39 4.32 4.03
C SER A 405 -28.94 4.50 4.52
N PRO A 406 -28.11 5.31 3.81
CA PRO A 406 -26.77 5.61 4.29
C PRO A 406 -26.71 6.13 5.72
N ALA A 407 -27.66 6.96 6.12
CA ALA A 407 -27.76 7.49 7.49
C ALA A 407 -28.04 6.41 8.55
N GLU A 408 -28.96 5.47 8.26
CA GLU A 408 -29.24 4.34 9.17
C GLU A 408 -28.06 3.38 9.25
N ALA A 409 -27.36 3.16 8.13
CA ALA A 409 -26.16 2.33 8.09
C ALA A 409 -25.01 2.98 8.88
N ALA A 410 -24.80 4.29 8.73
CA ALA A 410 -23.81 5.06 9.48
C ALA A 410 -24.06 4.95 11.00
N LYS A 411 -25.30 5.20 11.42
CA LYS A 411 -25.69 5.07 12.82
C LYS A 411 -25.49 3.66 13.40
N GLN A 412 -25.68 2.62 12.56
CA GLN A 412 -25.45 1.24 12.98
C GLN A 412 -23.99 0.97 13.35
N VAL A 413 -23.02 1.55 12.63
CA VAL A 413 -21.60 1.27 12.81
C VAL A 413 -20.84 2.31 13.61
N GLU A 414 -21.45 3.46 13.90
CA GLU A 414 -20.85 4.62 14.56
C GLU A 414 -20.16 4.25 15.88
N GLY A 415 -20.83 3.47 16.72
CA GLY A 415 -20.29 3.07 18.02
C GLY A 415 -19.00 2.25 17.90
N GLU A 416 -18.95 1.28 16.99
CA GLU A 416 -17.74 0.47 16.76
C GLU A 416 -16.66 1.29 16.06
N PHE A 417 -17.04 2.13 15.11
CA PHE A 417 -16.10 3.01 14.39
C PHE A 417 -15.40 3.97 15.37
N ASN A 418 -16.18 4.68 16.20
CA ASN A 418 -15.64 5.63 17.18
C ASN A 418 -14.82 4.92 18.27
N LYS A 419 -15.24 3.72 18.71
CA LYS A 419 -14.45 2.91 19.63
C LYS A 419 -13.07 2.59 19.07
N ARG A 420 -12.95 2.30 17.77
CA ARG A 420 -11.67 2.02 17.13
C ARG A 420 -10.80 3.26 16.98
N LEU A 421 -11.40 4.41 16.62
CA LEU A 421 -10.69 5.69 16.62
C LEU A 421 -10.22 6.12 18.01
N ALA A 422 -10.88 5.65 19.08
CA ALA A 422 -10.45 5.93 20.45
C ALA A 422 -9.41 4.94 21.00
N GLN A 423 -9.07 3.87 20.27
CA GLN A 423 -8.03 2.93 20.71
C GLN A 423 -6.67 3.61 20.56
N GLN A 424 -6.01 3.87 21.67
CA GLN A 424 -4.59 4.18 21.69
C GLN A 424 -3.84 2.89 21.38
N GLN A 425 -3.13 2.87 20.25
CA GLN A 425 -2.21 1.78 19.91
C GLN A 425 -0.87 1.99 20.62
#